data_c2152846f2bb7f2c91a4ccaf86ab2be0
#
_entry.id   c2152846f2bb7f2c91a4ccaf86ab2be0
#
_cell.length_a   1.000
_cell.length_b   1.000
_cell.length_c   1.000
_cell.angle_alpha   90.00
_cell.angle_beta   90.00
_cell.angle_gamma   90.00
#
_symmetry.space_group_name_H-M   'P 1'
#
loop_
_entity.id
_entity.type
_entity.pdbx_description
1 polymer ?
#
loop_
_entity_poly.entity_id
_entity_poly.type
_entity_poly.pdbx_seq_one_letter_code
_entity_poly.pdbx_strand_id
1 'polypeptide(L)'
;MLGNYFYHQIIRKTVIAFGTLFNDIHVQHDDSAGNVISDIKVPIAYGPRQKFLARITQQAELNKATQITLPRMSFEITNISYDATRKAGITQTFKAADSTDGGKMKKVFMPVPYNLGFELNILVKLQDDGLQILEQILPFFQPAFTLSIDLVKSIGEKRDIPMILNSISQQDDYEGDFSTRRALICTLSFTAKTFMFGH
;
A
#
# COMPACT_ATOMS: atom_id res chain seq x y z
N MET A 1 -13.18 -15.52 -25.90
CA MET A 1 -12.77 -14.33 -25.12
C MET A 1 -11.89 -14.67 -23.91
N LEU A 2 -12.12 -15.71 -23.18
CA LEU A 2 -11.32 -16.11 -22.01
C LEU A 2 -10.13 -17.03 -22.32
N GLY A 3 -9.73 -17.21 -23.58
CA GLY A 3 -8.66 -18.10 -23.99
C GLY A 3 -7.34 -17.43 -24.39
N ASN A 4 -7.31 -16.12 -24.56
CA ASN A 4 -6.10 -15.41 -24.95
C ASN A 4 -5.38 -14.90 -23.69
N TYR A 5 -4.10 -15.24 -23.55
CA TYR A 5 -3.27 -14.72 -22.46
C TYR A 5 -3.00 -13.23 -22.66
N PHE A 6 -3.33 -12.43 -21.63
CA PHE A 6 -2.89 -11.04 -21.52
C PHE A 6 -2.62 -10.71 -20.04
N TYR A 7 -1.62 -9.88 -19.79
CA TYR A 7 -1.25 -9.49 -18.42
C TYR A 7 -0.59 -8.11 -18.42
N HIS A 8 -1.35 -7.10 -18.04
CA HIS A 8 -0.90 -5.70 -17.96
C HIS A 8 -0.22 -5.34 -16.65
N GLN A 9 -0.18 -6.25 -15.68
CA GLN A 9 0.42 -6.09 -14.35
C GLN A 9 -0.22 -4.93 -13.53
N ILE A 10 -1.46 -4.58 -13.78
CA ILE A 10 -2.11 -3.40 -13.18
C ILE A 10 -2.15 -3.52 -11.66
N ILE A 11 -2.62 -4.65 -11.14
CA ILE A 11 -2.67 -4.89 -9.69
C ILE A 11 -1.26 -4.81 -9.09
N ARG A 12 -0.28 -5.47 -9.70
CA ARG A 12 1.11 -5.45 -9.24
C ARG A 12 1.69 -4.03 -9.21
N LYS A 13 1.46 -3.24 -10.26
CA LYS A 13 1.92 -1.84 -10.32
C LYS A 13 1.27 -0.99 -9.24
N THR A 14 -0.04 -1.19 -8.98
CA THR A 14 -0.76 -0.48 -7.91
C THR A 14 -0.22 -0.85 -6.53
N VAL A 15 0.09 -2.13 -6.29
CA VAL A 15 0.74 -2.60 -5.05
C VAL A 15 2.11 -1.96 -4.85
N ILE A 16 2.93 -1.94 -5.89
CA ILE A 16 4.27 -1.32 -5.83
C ILE A 16 4.14 0.18 -5.55
N ALA A 17 3.25 0.87 -6.27
CA ALA A 17 3.02 2.29 -6.09
C ALA A 17 2.55 2.61 -4.66
N PHE A 18 1.65 1.80 -4.09
CA PHE A 18 1.21 1.94 -2.70
C PHE A 18 2.37 1.75 -1.72
N GLY A 19 3.18 0.71 -1.88
CA GLY A 19 4.33 0.48 -1.00
C GLY A 19 5.40 1.58 -1.10
N THR A 20 5.61 2.15 -2.29
CA THR A 20 6.57 3.24 -2.50
C THR A 20 6.15 4.51 -1.78
N LEU A 21 4.83 4.76 -1.62
CA LEU A 21 4.31 5.94 -0.94
C LEU A 21 4.80 6.07 0.51
N PHE A 22 5.00 4.95 1.18
CA PHE A 22 5.36 4.90 2.61
C PHE A 22 6.81 4.44 2.85
N ASN A 23 7.66 4.44 1.82
CA ASN A 23 9.00 3.87 1.93
C ASN A 23 10.03 4.78 2.60
N ASP A 24 9.74 6.07 2.78
CA ASP A 24 10.67 7.07 3.33
C ASP A 24 10.17 7.69 4.64
N ILE A 25 9.51 6.91 5.46
CA ILE A 25 9.07 7.32 6.80
C ILE A 25 10.18 7.05 7.81
N HIS A 26 10.47 8.06 8.64
CA HIS A 26 11.50 8.02 9.66
C HIS A 26 10.93 8.29 11.05
N VAL A 27 11.53 7.68 12.08
CA VAL A 27 11.26 7.99 13.49
C VAL A 27 12.54 8.55 14.11
N GLN A 28 12.42 9.69 14.76
CA GLN A 28 13.54 10.36 15.42
C GLN A 28 13.33 10.38 16.94
N HIS A 29 14.41 10.19 17.66
CA HIS A 29 14.44 10.34 19.12
C HIS A 29 15.42 11.45 19.47
N ASP A 30 14.96 12.41 20.29
CA ASP A 30 15.72 13.57 20.70
C ASP A 30 16.23 13.41 22.15
N ASP A 31 17.33 14.06 22.45
CA ASP A 31 17.81 14.25 23.83
C ASP A 31 16.99 15.35 24.52
N SER A 32 17.07 15.41 25.85
CA SER A 32 16.46 16.46 26.68
C SER A 32 16.88 17.89 26.29
N ALA A 33 17.95 18.02 25.52
CA ALA A 33 18.44 19.29 24.94
C ALA A 33 17.91 19.59 23.51
N GLY A 34 17.08 18.70 22.94
CA GLY A 34 16.52 18.85 21.59
C GLY A 34 17.48 18.46 20.45
N ASN A 35 18.55 17.71 20.75
CA ASN A 35 19.43 17.16 19.71
C ASN A 35 18.97 15.77 19.31
N VAL A 36 18.93 15.48 18.01
CA VAL A 36 18.57 14.16 17.47
C VAL A 36 19.65 13.14 17.86
N ILE A 37 19.28 12.14 18.67
CA ILE A 37 20.15 11.04 19.08
C ILE A 37 20.09 9.90 18.07
N SER A 38 18.91 9.59 17.55
CA SER A 38 18.72 8.51 16.58
C SER A 38 17.69 8.88 15.52
N ASP A 39 17.98 8.48 14.28
CA ASP A 39 17.08 8.57 13.14
C ASP A 39 16.94 7.18 12.54
N ILE A 40 15.73 6.62 12.58
CA ILE A 40 15.46 5.25 12.18
C ILE A 40 14.49 5.28 11.02
N LYS A 41 14.95 4.85 9.84
CA LYS A 41 14.05 4.59 8.71
C LYS A 41 13.14 3.39 9.01
N VAL A 42 11.83 3.57 8.92
CA VAL A 42 10.85 2.52 9.20
C VAL A 42 10.71 1.60 8.00
N PRO A 43 11.13 0.32 8.09
CA PRO A 43 11.03 -0.60 6.97
C PRO A 43 9.57 -0.99 6.70
N ILE A 44 9.20 -1.04 5.41
CA ILE A 44 7.89 -1.49 4.95
C ILE A 44 8.02 -2.78 4.14
N ALA A 45 7.07 -3.70 4.30
CA ALA A 45 7.04 -4.94 3.53
C ALA A 45 5.61 -5.38 3.22
N TYR A 46 5.44 -6.03 2.04
CA TYR A 46 4.16 -6.63 1.67
C TYR A 46 3.93 -7.94 2.43
N GLY A 47 2.79 -8.03 3.10
CA GLY A 47 2.33 -9.24 3.79
C GLY A 47 1.40 -8.96 4.95
N PRO A 48 0.66 -10.00 5.40
CA PRO A 48 -0.29 -9.87 6.49
C PRO A 48 0.40 -9.57 7.81
N ARG A 49 -0.25 -8.72 8.63
CA ARG A 49 0.29 -8.33 9.94
C ARG A 49 0.64 -9.53 10.84
N GLN A 50 -0.15 -10.60 10.78
CA GLN A 50 0.04 -11.81 11.59
C GLN A 50 1.40 -12.48 11.35
N LYS A 51 1.90 -12.44 10.11
CA LYS A 51 3.23 -12.96 9.76
C LYS A 51 4.34 -12.20 10.50
N PHE A 52 4.17 -10.89 10.65
CA PHE A 52 5.16 -10.05 11.33
C PHE A 52 5.05 -10.19 12.85
N LEU A 53 3.83 -10.27 13.40
CA LEU A 53 3.61 -10.54 14.82
C LEU A 53 4.19 -11.88 15.24
N ALA A 54 3.94 -12.94 14.47
CA ALA A 54 4.53 -14.26 14.74
C ALA A 54 6.07 -14.23 14.78
N ARG A 55 6.70 -13.39 13.95
CA ARG A 55 8.17 -13.24 13.95
C ARG A 55 8.72 -12.41 15.11
N ILE A 56 7.91 -11.53 15.70
CA ILE A 56 8.29 -10.78 16.91
C ILE A 56 8.37 -11.72 18.09
N THR A 57 7.48 -12.73 18.15
CA THR A 57 7.40 -13.72 19.24
C THR A 57 8.34 -14.90 19.12
N GLN A 58 8.80 -15.23 17.92
CA GLN A 58 9.77 -16.30 17.75
C GLN A 58 11.07 -15.90 18.47
N GLN A 59 11.31 -16.51 19.65
CA GLN A 59 12.62 -16.46 20.29
C GLN A 59 13.64 -16.96 19.28
N ALA A 60 14.69 -16.19 19.10
CA ALA A 60 15.80 -16.59 18.24
C ALA A 60 16.35 -17.93 18.72
N GLU A 61 16.12 -19.01 17.97
CA GLU A 61 16.97 -20.19 18.06
C GLU A 61 18.41 -19.68 17.85
N LEU A 62 19.33 -20.07 18.71
CA LEU A 62 20.71 -19.58 18.83
C LEU A 62 21.52 -19.46 17.51
N ASN A 63 20.99 -19.97 16.39
CA ASN A 63 21.67 -20.00 15.09
C ASN A 63 20.96 -19.24 13.96
N LYS A 64 19.81 -18.56 14.19
CA LYS A 64 19.12 -17.78 13.17
C LYS A 64 18.68 -16.43 13.76
N ALA A 65 19.34 -15.36 13.36
CA ALA A 65 18.95 -13.99 13.65
C ALA A 65 17.67 -13.62 12.87
N THR A 66 16.50 -14.07 13.34
CA THR A 66 15.19 -13.81 12.71
C THR A 66 14.32 -12.87 13.53
N GLN A 67 14.87 -12.20 14.53
CA GLN A 67 14.13 -11.22 15.31
C GLN A 67 13.86 -9.97 14.46
N ILE A 68 12.60 -9.65 14.26
CA ILE A 68 12.18 -8.43 13.56
C ILE A 68 12.24 -7.28 14.55
N THR A 69 12.99 -6.23 14.21
CA THR A 69 13.05 -4.99 14.98
C THR A 69 11.82 -4.12 14.71
N LEU A 70 11.32 -3.47 15.76
CA LEU A 70 10.32 -2.41 15.69
C LEU A 70 11.02 -1.04 15.78
N PRO A 71 10.52 0.04 15.16
CA PRO A 71 9.25 0.16 14.41
C PRO A 71 9.28 -0.51 13.03
N ARG A 72 8.12 -0.96 12.54
CA ARG A 72 7.98 -1.59 11.24
C ARG A 72 6.59 -1.38 10.65
N MET A 73 6.51 -1.36 9.31
CA MET A 73 5.23 -1.33 8.60
C MET A 73 5.04 -2.58 7.74
N SER A 74 3.80 -3.00 7.62
CA SER A 74 3.38 -4.04 6.68
C SER A 74 2.11 -3.61 5.96
N PHE A 75 1.94 -4.05 4.71
CA PHE A 75 0.71 -3.78 3.98
C PHE A 75 0.30 -4.97 3.14
N GLU A 76 -1.00 -5.09 2.89
CA GLU A 76 -1.57 -6.12 2.04
C GLU A 76 -2.83 -5.64 1.33
N ILE A 77 -3.22 -6.35 0.25
CA ILE A 77 -4.53 -6.19 -0.36
C ILE A 77 -5.53 -6.99 0.47
N THR A 78 -6.61 -6.32 0.90
CA THR A 78 -7.67 -6.95 1.70
C THR A 78 -8.87 -7.32 0.86
N ASN A 79 -9.17 -6.52 -0.19
CA ASN A 79 -10.33 -6.76 -1.02
C ASN A 79 -10.14 -6.21 -2.46
N ILE A 80 -10.91 -6.77 -3.41
CA ILE A 80 -11.04 -6.28 -4.77
C ILE A 80 -12.54 -6.23 -5.09
N SER A 81 -13.07 -5.05 -5.39
CA SER A 81 -14.49 -4.86 -5.67
C SER A 81 -14.72 -4.06 -6.95
N TYR A 82 -15.78 -4.41 -7.67
CA TYR A 82 -16.23 -3.66 -8.84
C TYR A 82 -16.86 -2.33 -8.42
N ASP A 83 -16.55 -1.25 -9.13
CA ASP A 83 -17.13 0.08 -8.89
C ASP A 83 -18.21 0.42 -9.92
N ALA A 84 -19.45 0.18 -9.56
CA ALA A 84 -20.60 0.46 -10.45
C ALA A 84 -20.80 1.95 -10.73
N THR A 85 -20.32 2.84 -9.87
CA THR A 85 -20.51 4.30 -10.03
C THR A 85 -19.68 4.88 -11.17
N ARG A 86 -18.54 4.25 -11.49
CA ARG A 86 -17.63 4.66 -12.55
C ARG A 86 -17.79 3.82 -13.84
N LYS A 87 -18.86 3.03 -13.94
CA LYS A 87 -19.10 2.14 -15.08
C LYS A 87 -19.22 2.92 -16.39
N ALA A 88 -18.43 2.53 -17.39
CA ALA A 88 -18.60 2.95 -18.79
C ALA A 88 -19.46 1.93 -19.55
N GLY A 89 -20.04 2.35 -20.67
CA GLY A 89 -20.79 1.44 -21.53
C GLY A 89 -19.90 0.32 -22.11
N ILE A 90 -20.41 -0.91 -22.15
CA ILE A 90 -19.66 -2.11 -22.58
C ILE A 90 -19.15 -1.98 -24.02
N THR A 91 -19.88 -1.28 -24.88
CA THR A 91 -19.55 -1.08 -26.29
C THR A 91 -18.65 0.15 -26.53
N GLN A 92 -18.43 0.96 -25.52
CA GLN A 92 -17.60 2.15 -25.67
C GLN A 92 -16.13 1.76 -25.89
N THR A 93 -15.53 2.44 -26.86
CA THR A 93 -14.13 2.26 -27.23
C THR A 93 -13.48 3.62 -27.44
N PHE A 94 -12.18 3.68 -27.22
CA PHE A 94 -11.36 4.84 -27.58
C PHE A 94 -10.22 4.42 -28.50
N LYS A 95 -9.66 5.37 -29.25
CA LYS A 95 -8.49 5.15 -30.10
C LYS A 95 -7.24 5.63 -29.35
N ALA A 96 -6.25 4.78 -29.25
CA ALA A 96 -4.95 5.10 -28.69
C ALA A 96 -3.87 4.94 -29.77
N ALA A 97 -2.85 5.80 -29.75
CA ALA A 97 -1.70 5.63 -30.60
C ALA A 97 -0.89 4.39 -30.16
N ASP A 98 -0.37 3.64 -31.14
CA ASP A 98 0.52 2.53 -30.83
C ASP A 98 1.89 3.09 -30.37
N SER A 99 2.32 2.76 -29.16
CA SER A 99 3.63 3.21 -28.67
C SER A 99 4.81 2.62 -29.41
N THR A 100 4.59 1.55 -30.18
CA THR A 100 5.65 0.86 -30.96
C THR A 100 5.69 1.37 -32.41
N ASP A 101 4.55 1.84 -32.96
CA ASP A 101 4.43 2.34 -34.32
C ASP A 101 3.51 3.58 -34.29
N GLY A 102 4.10 4.76 -34.17
CA GLY A 102 3.38 6.03 -34.00
C GLY A 102 2.45 6.41 -35.15
N GLY A 103 2.48 5.68 -36.27
CA GLY A 103 1.55 5.86 -37.41
C GLY A 103 0.26 5.03 -37.32
N LYS A 104 0.17 4.11 -36.35
CA LYS A 104 -0.99 3.22 -36.20
C LYS A 104 -1.82 3.57 -34.97
N MET A 105 -3.12 3.50 -35.13
CA MET A 105 -4.08 3.64 -34.03
C MET A 105 -4.65 2.29 -33.63
N LYS A 106 -4.62 1.97 -32.34
CA LYS A 106 -5.29 0.81 -31.76
C LYS A 106 -6.66 1.22 -31.21
N LYS A 107 -7.67 0.42 -31.49
CA LYS A 107 -8.99 0.55 -30.88
C LYS A 107 -8.99 -0.24 -29.57
N VAL A 108 -9.25 0.44 -28.47
CA VAL A 108 -9.24 -0.13 -27.13
C VAL A 108 -10.63 0.00 -26.50
N PHE A 109 -11.11 -1.06 -25.87
CA PHE A 109 -12.34 -1.00 -25.09
C PHE A 109 -12.12 -0.18 -23.82
N MET A 110 -13.19 0.50 -23.37
CA MET A 110 -13.12 1.24 -22.10
C MET A 110 -12.79 0.29 -20.95
N PRO A 111 -11.85 0.68 -20.08
CA PRO A 111 -11.45 -0.17 -18.98
C PRO A 111 -12.54 -0.28 -17.91
N VAL A 112 -12.53 -1.40 -17.21
CA VAL A 112 -13.49 -1.72 -16.15
C VAL A 112 -13.01 -1.13 -14.83
N PRO A 113 -13.82 -0.32 -14.13
CA PRO A 113 -13.42 0.28 -12.86
C PRO A 113 -13.46 -0.73 -11.71
N TYR A 114 -12.38 -0.80 -10.95
CA TYR A 114 -12.26 -1.62 -9.76
C TYR A 114 -11.66 -0.81 -8.60
N ASN A 115 -12.10 -1.14 -7.40
CA ASN A 115 -11.53 -0.64 -6.16
C ASN A 115 -10.66 -1.75 -5.53
N LEU A 116 -9.41 -1.41 -5.20
CA LEU A 116 -8.51 -2.28 -4.45
C LEU A 116 -8.45 -1.76 -3.01
N GLY A 117 -8.88 -2.58 -2.05
CA GLY A 117 -8.71 -2.30 -0.63
C GLY A 117 -7.30 -2.66 -0.19
N PHE A 118 -6.64 -1.75 0.52
CA PHE A 118 -5.34 -1.96 1.16
C PHE A 118 -5.45 -1.75 2.66
N GLU A 119 -4.69 -2.51 3.39
CA GLU A 119 -4.48 -2.33 4.82
C GLU A 119 -2.99 -2.08 5.06
N LEU A 120 -2.67 -0.95 5.70
CA LEU A 120 -1.33 -0.61 6.17
C LEU A 120 -1.31 -0.78 7.69
N ASN A 121 -0.45 -1.66 8.18
CA ASN A 121 -0.26 -1.92 9.59
C ASN A 121 1.09 -1.34 10.04
N ILE A 122 1.04 -0.47 11.02
CA ILE A 122 2.18 0.13 11.70
C ILE A 122 2.37 -0.59 13.03
N LEU A 123 3.52 -1.25 13.19
CA LEU A 123 3.87 -1.99 14.39
C LEU A 123 4.98 -1.24 15.11
N VAL A 124 4.71 -0.81 16.33
CA VAL A 124 5.65 -0.04 17.17
C VAL A 124 5.68 -0.58 18.59
N LYS A 125 6.76 -0.30 19.30
CA LYS A 125 6.90 -0.62 20.73
C LYS A 125 6.46 0.54 21.60
N LEU A 126 6.80 1.76 21.19
CA LEU A 126 6.46 3.00 21.89
C LEU A 126 5.31 3.71 21.17
N GLN A 127 4.40 4.30 21.94
CA GLN A 127 3.27 5.05 21.38
C GLN A 127 3.74 6.30 20.62
N ASP A 128 4.78 6.95 21.08
CA ASP A 128 5.37 8.13 20.44
C ASP A 128 5.84 7.84 19.02
N ASP A 129 6.52 6.71 18.79
CA ASP A 129 6.93 6.28 17.45
C ASP A 129 5.73 6.12 16.50
N GLY A 130 4.62 5.57 17.02
CA GLY A 130 3.39 5.42 16.27
C GLY A 130 2.77 6.77 15.88
N LEU A 131 2.76 7.74 16.79
CA LEU A 131 2.26 9.07 16.54
C LEU A 131 3.11 9.83 15.53
N GLN A 132 4.44 9.74 15.62
CA GLN A 132 5.37 10.33 14.65
C GLN A 132 5.12 9.79 13.24
N ILE A 133 4.92 8.47 13.09
CA ILE A 133 4.62 7.86 11.80
C ILE A 133 3.27 8.35 11.26
N LEU A 134 2.23 8.40 12.12
CA LEU A 134 0.91 8.88 11.71
C LEU A 134 0.93 10.34 11.27
N GLU A 135 1.61 11.22 11.99
CA GLU A 135 1.74 12.63 11.64
C GLU A 135 2.48 12.85 10.32
N GLN A 136 3.34 11.94 9.89
CA GLN A 136 3.98 11.98 8.59
C GLN A 136 3.07 11.50 7.46
N ILE A 137 2.07 10.64 7.74
CA ILE A 137 1.16 10.07 6.74
C ILE A 137 -0.08 10.95 6.54
N LEU A 138 -0.75 11.33 7.63
CA LEU A 138 -2.09 11.91 7.58
C LEU A 138 -2.23 13.21 6.78
N PRO A 139 -1.28 14.16 6.81
CA PRO A 139 -1.41 15.42 6.08
C PRO A 139 -1.52 15.27 4.56
N PHE A 140 -1.04 14.15 4.01
CA PHE A 140 -1.12 13.89 2.57
C PHE A 140 -2.50 13.38 2.10
N PHE A 141 -3.35 12.95 3.03
CA PHE A 141 -4.67 12.37 2.73
C PHE A 141 -5.82 13.32 3.10
N GLN A 142 -6.31 14.11 2.11
CA GLN A 142 -7.43 15.06 2.28
C GLN A 142 -8.60 14.76 1.30
N PRO A 143 -9.33 13.69 1.45
CA PRO A 143 -9.05 12.37 2.00
C PRO A 143 -8.21 11.47 1.07
N ALA A 144 -7.89 11.93 -0.14
CA ALA A 144 -7.24 11.15 -1.18
C ALA A 144 -5.87 11.73 -1.56
N PHE A 145 -4.91 10.85 -1.78
CA PHE A 145 -3.65 11.14 -2.45
C PHE A 145 -3.65 10.49 -3.84
N THR A 146 -3.31 11.23 -4.87
CA THR A 146 -3.39 10.76 -6.25
C THR A 146 -2.01 10.36 -6.78
N LEU A 147 -1.90 9.11 -7.27
CA LEU A 147 -0.70 8.57 -7.90
C LEU A 147 -0.91 8.37 -9.39
N SER A 148 0.00 8.89 -10.21
CA SER A 148 0.02 8.61 -11.66
C SER A 148 0.73 7.30 -11.93
N ILE A 149 0.03 6.32 -12.47
CA ILE A 149 0.55 4.97 -12.76
C ILE A 149 0.43 4.65 -14.25
N ASP A 150 1.51 4.13 -14.86
CA ASP A 150 1.49 3.60 -16.21
C ASP A 150 0.76 2.25 -16.22
N LEU A 151 -0.53 2.25 -16.56
CA LEU A 151 -1.34 1.04 -16.53
C LEU A 151 -1.03 0.11 -17.70
N VAL A 152 -1.02 0.62 -18.93
CA VAL A 152 -0.78 -0.18 -20.14
C VAL A 152 0.30 0.45 -20.99
N LYS A 153 1.51 -0.11 -20.95
CA LYS A 153 2.69 0.42 -21.67
C LYS A 153 2.50 0.39 -23.20
N SER A 154 1.82 -0.61 -23.75
CA SER A 154 1.65 -0.79 -25.20
C SER A 154 0.86 0.31 -25.89
N ILE A 155 0.09 1.09 -25.15
CA ILE A 155 -0.68 2.23 -25.64
C ILE A 155 -0.32 3.53 -24.94
N GLY A 156 0.74 3.53 -24.11
CA GLY A 156 1.19 4.70 -23.35
C GLY A 156 0.15 5.22 -22.34
N GLU A 157 -0.77 4.36 -21.87
CA GLU A 157 -1.87 4.78 -21.01
C GLU A 157 -1.39 4.98 -19.57
N LYS A 158 -1.33 6.25 -19.17
CA LYS A 158 -1.11 6.69 -17.78
C LYS A 158 -2.43 7.10 -17.18
N ARG A 159 -2.69 6.70 -15.95
CA ARG A 159 -3.86 7.16 -15.22
C ARG A 159 -3.53 7.54 -13.80
N ASP A 160 -4.26 8.54 -13.34
CA ASP A 160 -4.23 8.99 -11.97
C ASP A 160 -5.13 8.10 -11.14
N ILE A 161 -4.53 7.43 -10.16
CA ILE A 161 -5.21 6.53 -9.25
C ILE A 161 -5.29 7.19 -7.88
N PRO A 162 -6.47 7.63 -7.44
CA PRO A 162 -6.64 8.15 -6.10
C PRO A 162 -6.58 7.02 -5.07
N MET A 163 -5.74 7.21 -4.06
CA MET A 163 -5.64 6.40 -2.86
C MET A 163 -6.39 7.13 -1.74
N ILE A 164 -7.51 6.57 -1.31
CA ILE A 164 -8.39 7.20 -0.32
C ILE A 164 -8.16 6.54 1.03
N LEU A 165 -7.88 7.33 2.06
CA LEU A 165 -7.84 6.85 3.44
C LEU A 165 -9.29 6.76 3.97
N ASN A 166 -9.72 5.55 4.35
CA ASN A 166 -11.08 5.29 4.82
C ASN A 166 -11.19 5.37 6.34
N SER A 167 -10.28 4.69 7.05
CA SER A 167 -10.35 4.59 8.51
C SER A 167 -8.98 4.30 9.12
N ILE A 168 -8.85 4.63 10.40
CA ILE A 168 -7.69 4.37 11.24
C ILE A 168 -8.19 3.68 12.50
N SER A 169 -7.55 2.58 12.88
CA SER A 169 -7.80 1.89 14.14
C SER A 169 -6.50 1.61 14.87
N GLN A 170 -6.56 1.64 16.20
CA GLN A 170 -5.43 1.31 17.07
C GLN A 170 -5.79 0.11 17.93
N GLN A 171 -4.85 -0.80 18.08
CA GLN A 171 -5.00 -2.01 18.86
C GLN A 171 -3.69 -2.31 19.58
N ASP A 172 -3.79 -2.65 20.86
CA ASP A 172 -2.67 -3.16 21.64
C ASP A 172 -2.63 -4.69 21.55
N ASP A 173 -1.45 -5.24 21.30
CA ASP A 173 -1.22 -6.69 21.33
C ASP A 173 -0.40 -7.05 22.58
N TYR A 174 -1.00 -7.89 23.45
CA TYR A 174 -0.41 -8.35 24.69
C TYR A 174 -0.11 -9.85 24.63
N GLU A 175 0.97 -10.28 25.24
CA GLU A 175 1.33 -11.69 25.35
C GLU A 175 1.01 -12.21 26.76
N GLY A 176 -0.09 -12.99 26.86
CA GLY A 176 -0.46 -13.76 28.05
C GLY A 176 -0.97 -12.96 29.23
N ASP A 177 -0.29 -11.92 29.67
CA ASP A 177 -0.67 -11.05 30.79
C ASP A 177 -0.70 -9.58 30.36
N PHE A 178 -1.62 -8.79 30.91
CA PHE A 178 -1.78 -7.36 30.61
C PHE A 178 -0.53 -6.51 30.99
N SER A 179 0.39 -7.09 31.76
CA SER A 179 1.65 -6.45 32.11
C SER A 179 2.71 -6.46 31.00
N THR A 180 2.57 -7.35 30.00
CA THR A 180 3.58 -7.55 28.96
C THR A 180 3.03 -7.15 27.59
N ARG A 181 3.25 -5.88 27.21
CA ARG A 181 2.89 -5.40 25.88
C ARG A 181 3.88 -5.92 24.85
N ARG A 182 3.37 -6.57 23.80
CA ARG A 182 4.17 -7.09 22.68
C ARG A 182 4.42 -6.02 21.62
N ALA A 183 3.35 -5.41 21.11
CA ALA A 183 3.40 -4.34 20.14
C ALA A 183 2.14 -3.49 20.19
N LEU A 184 2.27 -2.21 19.83
CA LEU A 184 1.15 -1.33 19.46
C LEU A 184 0.96 -1.46 17.95
N ILE A 185 -0.28 -1.70 17.53
CA ILE A 185 -0.64 -1.84 16.13
C ILE A 185 -1.58 -0.71 15.75
N CYS A 186 -1.17 0.08 14.77
CA CYS A 186 -2.04 1.05 14.14
C CYS A 186 -2.35 0.58 12.71
N THR A 187 -3.62 0.40 12.42
CA THR A 187 -4.11 -0.10 11.13
C THR A 187 -4.82 1.01 10.38
N LEU A 188 -4.34 1.33 9.18
CA LEU A 188 -4.94 2.29 8.27
C LEU A 188 -5.54 1.52 7.09
N SER A 189 -6.83 1.76 6.81
CA SER A 189 -7.53 1.18 5.67
C SER A 189 -7.61 2.17 4.52
N PHE A 190 -7.24 1.73 3.31
CA PHE A 190 -7.24 2.55 2.11
C PHE A 190 -8.03 1.90 0.98
N THR A 191 -8.52 2.73 0.07
CA THR A 191 -9.12 2.29 -1.19
C THR A 191 -8.41 2.96 -2.37
N ALA A 192 -7.83 2.16 -3.27
CA ALA A 192 -7.27 2.60 -4.53
C ALA A 192 -8.31 2.42 -5.64
N LYS A 193 -8.69 3.52 -6.31
CA LYS A 193 -9.67 3.49 -7.41
C LYS A 193 -8.97 3.28 -8.75
N THR A 194 -8.81 2.04 -9.15
CA THR A 194 -8.09 1.64 -10.37
C THR A 194 -9.02 1.26 -11.52
N PHE A 195 -8.40 0.89 -12.65
CA PHE A 195 -9.09 0.41 -13.84
C PHE A 195 -8.41 -0.84 -14.35
N MET A 196 -9.19 -1.84 -14.76
CA MET A 196 -8.70 -3.05 -15.38
C MET A 196 -8.94 -2.99 -16.90
N PHE A 197 -7.87 -3.17 -17.67
CA PHE A 197 -7.94 -3.24 -19.12
C PHE A 197 -8.06 -4.70 -19.56
N GLY A 198 -8.93 -4.93 -20.53
CA GLY A 198 -9.05 -6.21 -21.21
C GLY A 198 -7.98 -6.40 -22.29
N HIS A 199 -8.21 -7.41 -23.13
CA HIS A 199 -7.38 -7.71 -24.31
C HIS A 199 -7.58 -6.69 -25.42
#